data_6438e443b1e400a453596b4345b58a35
#
_entry.id   6438e443b1e400a453596b4345b58a35
#
_cell.length_a   1.000
_cell.length_b   1.000
_cell.length_c   1.000
_cell.angle_alpha   90.00
_cell.angle_beta   90.00
_cell.angle_gamma   90.00
#
_symmetry.space_group_name_H-M   'P 1'
#
loop_
_entity.id
_entity.type
_entity.pdbx_description
1 polymer ?
#
loop_
_entity_poly.entity_id
_entity_poly.type
_entity_poly.pdbx_seq_one_letter_code
_entity_poly.pdbx_strand_id
1 'polypeptide(L)'
;MEYFSFDFESNRFYSPGYLRCTLPEQVKKEVQNTIKKIDKGEIEVLDNRKNLAGHLEKETTYPVTEKLNYLVKSLCVEYKRIFSGENRFLDQYHPDFIQGYAEKGYIFEYVIRDLWINYGKKYDFNPIHNHTGAFSFVLWVKIPYKFEDEKKVYPLARGQAGTFEFIHPNANNAGGLGQSVIDTVEWDLILFPSSLGHTVYPYYTSDEERISIAGNLYLEPVEKENK
;
A
#
# COMPACT_ATOMS: atom_id res chain seq x y z
N MET A 1 -22.84 10.05 -1.90
CA MET A 1 -21.59 9.53 -1.28
C MET A 1 -21.42 10.21 0.07
N GLU A 2 -21.25 9.44 1.12
CA GLU A 2 -21.09 9.97 2.47
C GLU A 2 -19.61 10.34 2.69
N TYR A 3 -19.32 11.63 2.89
CA TYR A 3 -17.97 12.11 3.15
C TYR A 3 -17.57 11.81 4.60
N PHE A 4 -16.32 11.43 4.82
CA PHE A 4 -15.76 11.22 6.14
C PHE A 4 -14.40 11.92 6.27
N SER A 5 -14.07 12.35 7.48
CA SER A 5 -12.74 12.87 7.82
C SER A 5 -11.81 11.73 8.24
N PHE A 6 -10.52 11.90 7.99
CA PHE A 6 -9.47 11.00 8.43
C PHE A 6 -8.20 11.80 8.74
N ASP A 7 -7.40 11.28 9.65
CA ASP A 7 -6.08 11.82 9.96
C ASP A 7 -5.01 11.00 9.26
N PHE A 8 -3.94 11.65 8.83
CA PHE A 8 -2.78 11.01 8.23
C PHE A 8 -1.49 11.70 8.66
N GLU A 9 -0.40 10.93 8.66
CA GLU A 9 0.95 11.45 8.84
C GLU A 9 1.68 11.45 7.50
N SER A 10 2.45 12.52 7.22
CA SER A 10 3.35 12.60 6.09
C SER A 10 4.78 12.35 6.55
N ASN A 11 5.43 11.36 5.97
CA ASN A 11 6.80 11.00 6.31
C ASN A 11 7.68 11.10 5.08
N ARG A 12 8.80 11.81 5.18
CA ARG A 12 9.74 11.98 4.09
C ARG A 12 10.97 11.13 4.30
N PHE A 13 11.34 10.42 3.27
CA PHE A 13 12.76 10.13 3.01
C PHE A 13 13.38 11.37 2.35
N TYR A 14 14.62 11.33 2.01
CA TYR A 14 15.21 12.45 1.27
C TYR A 14 14.47 12.73 -0.06
N SER A 15 13.84 11.75 -0.65
CA SER A 15 12.85 11.73 -1.73
C SER A 15 12.80 10.29 -2.27
N PRO A 16 11.65 9.68 -2.49
CA PRO A 16 10.28 10.07 -2.17
C PRO A 16 9.91 9.79 -0.71
N GLY A 17 8.74 10.24 -0.26
CA GLY A 17 8.18 9.92 1.06
C GLY A 17 7.03 8.91 0.97
N TYR A 18 6.30 8.77 2.07
CA TYR A 18 5.06 8.02 2.14
C TYR A 18 4.03 8.74 3.04
N LEU A 19 2.77 8.39 2.88
CA LEU A 19 1.71 8.80 3.80
C LEU A 19 1.34 7.61 4.68
N ARG A 20 1.05 7.87 5.96
CA ARG A 20 0.52 6.90 6.91
C ARG A 20 -0.80 7.41 7.45
N CYS A 21 -1.82 6.55 7.47
CA CYS A 21 -3.16 6.88 7.90
C CYS A 21 -3.73 5.73 8.72
N THR A 22 -4.22 6.01 9.93
CA THR A 22 -5.04 5.04 10.66
C THR A 22 -6.45 5.05 10.08
N LEU A 23 -6.99 3.88 9.75
CA LEU A 23 -8.28 3.77 9.10
C LEU A 23 -9.42 4.38 9.93
N PRO A 24 -10.27 5.22 9.33
CA PRO A 24 -11.54 5.63 9.95
C PRO A 24 -12.42 4.42 10.25
N GLU A 25 -13.18 4.49 11.34
CA GLU A 25 -13.99 3.37 11.83
C GLU A 25 -14.97 2.80 10.78
N GLN A 26 -15.53 3.66 9.96
CA GLN A 26 -16.44 3.23 8.88
C GLN A 26 -15.73 2.45 7.76
N VAL A 27 -14.47 2.74 7.48
CA VAL A 27 -13.65 1.97 6.53
C VAL A 27 -13.25 0.64 7.15
N LYS A 28 -12.86 0.62 8.45
CA LYS A 28 -12.59 -0.62 9.19
C LYS A 28 -13.76 -1.59 9.13
N LYS A 29 -14.97 -1.10 9.41
CA LYS A 29 -16.20 -1.90 9.35
C LYS A 29 -16.45 -2.46 7.95
N GLU A 30 -16.25 -1.66 6.89
CA GLU A 30 -16.38 -2.13 5.52
C GLU A 30 -15.39 -3.25 5.21
N VAL A 31 -14.11 -3.05 5.55
CA VAL A 31 -13.04 -4.06 5.35
C VAL A 31 -13.35 -5.35 6.10
N GLN A 32 -13.69 -5.26 7.38
CA GLN A 32 -14.04 -6.42 8.20
C GLN A 32 -15.23 -7.21 7.64
N ASN A 33 -16.28 -6.50 7.19
CA ASN A 33 -17.45 -7.12 6.60
C ASN A 33 -17.12 -7.80 5.26
N THR A 34 -16.25 -7.19 4.45
CA THR A 34 -15.82 -7.76 3.17
C THR A 34 -15.01 -9.05 3.38
N ILE A 35 -14.06 -9.04 4.33
CA ILE A 35 -13.29 -10.25 4.69
C ILE A 35 -14.22 -11.37 5.16
N LYS A 36 -15.18 -11.06 6.05
CA LYS A 36 -16.16 -12.06 6.51
C LYS A 36 -16.99 -12.66 5.37
N LYS A 37 -17.32 -11.87 4.34
CA LYS A 37 -18.04 -12.38 3.16
C LYS A 37 -17.15 -13.27 2.29
N ILE A 38 -15.87 -12.90 2.14
CA ILE A 38 -14.88 -13.74 1.44
C ILE A 38 -14.72 -15.09 2.16
N ASP A 39 -14.54 -15.07 3.48
CA ASP A 39 -14.36 -16.27 4.29
C ASP A 39 -15.58 -17.22 4.26
N LYS A 40 -16.79 -16.67 4.09
CA LYS A 40 -18.02 -17.42 3.92
C LYS A 40 -18.27 -17.89 2.48
N GLY A 41 -17.44 -17.51 1.53
CA GLY A 41 -17.65 -17.79 0.11
C GLY A 41 -18.78 -16.97 -0.54
N GLU A 42 -19.23 -15.89 0.09
CA GLU A 42 -20.25 -14.98 -0.45
C GLU A 42 -19.67 -14.04 -1.52
N ILE A 43 -18.35 -13.88 -1.55
CA ILE A 43 -17.60 -13.14 -2.59
C ILE A 43 -16.60 -14.10 -3.19
N GLU A 44 -16.68 -14.28 -4.50
CA GLU A 44 -15.71 -15.07 -5.24
C GLU A 44 -14.38 -14.31 -5.35
N VAL A 45 -13.28 -14.97 -5.04
CA VAL A 45 -11.92 -14.45 -5.13
C VAL A 45 -11.02 -15.42 -5.89
N LEU A 46 -10.02 -14.90 -6.58
CA LEU A 46 -9.08 -15.67 -7.38
C LEU A 46 -7.75 -15.80 -6.65
N ASP A 47 -7.07 -16.92 -6.82
CA ASP A 47 -5.70 -17.10 -6.37
C ASP A 47 -4.78 -16.12 -7.10
N ASN A 48 -4.08 -15.26 -6.36
CA ASN A 48 -3.21 -14.22 -6.90
C ASN A 48 -1.72 -14.53 -6.76
N ARG A 49 -1.34 -15.68 -6.18
CA ARG A 49 0.05 -16.06 -5.88
C ARG A 49 0.99 -16.08 -7.09
N LYS A 50 0.47 -16.24 -8.30
CA LYS A 50 1.27 -16.14 -9.55
C LYS A 50 1.93 -14.78 -9.76
N ASN A 51 1.42 -13.74 -9.10
CA ASN A 51 1.92 -12.36 -9.17
C ASN A 51 2.79 -11.98 -7.96
N LEU A 52 2.96 -12.90 -7.02
CA LEU A 52 3.66 -12.68 -5.75
C LEU A 52 5.18 -12.61 -5.95
N ALA A 53 5.80 -11.59 -5.39
CA ALA A 53 7.27 -11.47 -5.37
C ALA A 53 7.94 -12.39 -4.32
N GLY A 54 7.21 -12.79 -3.28
CA GLY A 54 7.71 -13.50 -2.11
C GLY A 54 7.17 -14.91 -1.95
N HIS A 55 7.21 -15.36 -0.71
CA HIS A 55 6.67 -16.66 -0.28
C HIS A 55 5.51 -16.44 0.68
N LEU A 56 4.29 -16.71 0.19
CA LEU A 56 3.05 -16.73 0.96
C LEU A 56 2.23 -17.96 0.55
N GLU A 57 1.69 -18.67 1.51
CA GLU A 57 0.84 -19.82 1.19
C GLU A 57 -0.51 -19.42 0.61
N LYS A 58 -1.04 -18.25 0.99
CA LYS A 58 -2.35 -17.78 0.54
C LYS A 58 -2.34 -16.28 0.24
N GLU A 59 -2.65 -15.98 -1.00
CA GLU A 59 -2.93 -14.63 -1.49
C GLU A 59 -4.09 -14.71 -2.48
N THR A 60 -5.08 -13.86 -2.32
CA THR A 60 -6.25 -13.81 -3.23
C THR A 60 -6.56 -12.39 -3.64
N THR A 61 -7.27 -12.23 -4.75
CA THR A 61 -7.85 -10.94 -5.11
C THR A 61 -8.76 -10.43 -4.00
N TYR A 62 -8.88 -9.10 -3.90
CA TYR A 62 -9.79 -8.43 -2.98
C TYR A 62 -10.68 -7.46 -3.78
N PRO A 63 -11.99 -7.37 -3.51
CA PRO A 63 -12.88 -6.49 -4.26
C PRO A 63 -12.62 -5.02 -3.92
N VAL A 64 -12.72 -4.16 -4.91
CA VAL A 64 -12.69 -2.70 -4.69
C VAL A 64 -13.99 -2.29 -3.98
N THR A 65 -13.87 -1.81 -2.74
CA THR A 65 -14.99 -1.34 -1.94
C THR A 65 -15.07 0.18 -1.93
N GLU A 66 -16.27 0.74 -1.74
CA GLU A 66 -16.52 2.17 -1.92
C GLU A 66 -15.66 3.05 -1.00
N LYS A 67 -15.66 2.75 0.31
CA LYS A 67 -14.99 3.61 1.29
C LYS A 67 -13.48 3.47 1.26
N LEU A 68 -12.97 2.25 1.06
CA LEU A 68 -11.52 2.03 0.87
C LEU A 68 -11.03 2.74 -0.39
N ASN A 69 -11.76 2.62 -1.51
CA ASN A 69 -11.43 3.31 -2.76
C ASN A 69 -11.40 4.84 -2.58
N TYR A 70 -12.42 5.40 -1.91
CA TYR A 70 -12.46 6.83 -1.61
C TYR A 70 -11.25 7.27 -0.78
N LEU A 71 -10.92 6.53 0.29
CA LEU A 71 -9.78 6.85 1.17
C LEU A 71 -8.46 6.85 0.41
N VAL A 72 -8.16 5.78 -0.33
CA VAL A 72 -6.86 5.67 -1.03
C VAL A 72 -6.73 6.70 -2.15
N LYS A 73 -7.81 6.99 -2.90
CA LYS A 73 -7.81 8.08 -3.89
C LYS A 73 -7.56 9.44 -3.25
N SER A 74 -8.17 9.71 -2.10
CA SER A 74 -7.95 10.95 -1.34
C SER A 74 -6.51 11.07 -0.87
N LEU A 75 -5.91 9.98 -0.40
CA LEU A 75 -4.49 9.97 -0.02
C LEU A 75 -3.56 10.20 -1.22
N CYS A 76 -3.88 9.72 -2.41
CA CYS A 76 -3.11 10.02 -3.62
C CYS A 76 -3.11 11.53 -3.94
N VAL A 77 -4.26 12.19 -3.80
CA VAL A 77 -4.38 13.64 -3.99
C VAL A 77 -3.55 14.39 -2.94
N GLU A 78 -3.63 13.98 -1.67
CA GLU A 78 -2.85 14.59 -0.59
C GLU A 78 -1.34 14.35 -0.76
N TYR A 79 -0.94 13.14 -1.18
CA TYR A 79 0.45 12.86 -1.49
C TYR A 79 0.98 13.83 -2.55
N LYS A 80 0.25 13.98 -3.65
CA LYS A 80 0.62 14.93 -4.72
C LYS A 80 0.71 16.36 -4.19
N ARG A 81 -0.23 16.80 -3.36
CA ARG A 81 -0.24 18.13 -2.75
C ARG A 81 1.00 18.39 -1.87
N ILE A 82 1.39 17.40 -1.05
CA ILE A 82 2.51 17.53 -0.10
C ILE A 82 3.87 17.42 -0.80
N PHE A 83 3.98 16.52 -1.77
CA PHE A 83 5.24 16.19 -2.45
C PHE A 83 5.32 16.76 -3.86
N SER A 84 4.41 17.68 -4.26
CA SER A 84 4.48 18.35 -5.56
C SER A 84 5.79 19.16 -5.71
N GLY A 85 6.40 19.07 -6.88
CA GLY A 85 7.67 19.72 -7.19
C GLY A 85 8.92 18.89 -6.86
N GLU A 86 8.81 17.84 -6.02
CA GLU A 86 9.94 16.97 -5.69
C GLU A 86 9.93 15.64 -6.47
N ASN A 87 8.79 15.27 -7.06
CA ASN A 87 8.56 13.94 -7.61
C ASN A 87 8.07 13.96 -9.05
N ARG A 88 8.98 14.14 -9.99
CA ARG A 88 8.67 14.05 -11.43
C ARG A 88 8.20 12.68 -11.89
N PHE A 89 8.45 11.62 -11.12
CA PHE A 89 7.99 10.27 -11.47
C PHE A 89 6.47 10.09 -11.31
N LEU A 90 5.77 11.01 -10.65
CA LEU A 90 4.30 11.06 -10.67
C LEU A 90 3.74 11.65 -11.97
N ASP A 91 4.56 12.34 -12.74
CA ASP A 91 4.22 12.78 -14.09
C ASP A 91 4.42 11.61 -15.05
N GLN A 92 3.60 10.56 -14.90
CA GLN A 92 3.66 9.34 -15.73
C GLN A 92 3.41 9.61 -17.21
N TYR A 93 2.87 10.79 -17.52
CA TYR A 93 2.51 11.18 -18.88
C TYR A 93 3.13 12.51 -19.27
N HIS A 94 3.59 12.59 -20.52
CA HIS A 94 4.04 13.85 -21.10
C HIS A 94 2.91 14.88 -21.09
N PRO A 95 3.17 16.19 -20.83
CA PRO A 95 2.15 17.23 -20.80
C PRO A 95 1.25 17.25 -22.04
N ASP A 96 1.80 17.05 -23.23
CA ASP A 96 1.01 16.99 -24.49
C ASP A 96 0.02 15.84 -24.52
N PHE A 97 0.38 14.70 -23.91
CA PHE A 97 -0.53 13.55 -23.78
C PHE A 97 -1.72 13.90 -22.89
N ILE A 98 -1.49 14.52 -21.73
CA ILE A 98 -2.54 14.97 -20.83
C ILE A 98 -3.44 15.98 -21.51
N GLN A 99 -2.86 16.97 -22.21
CA GLN A 99 -3.61 17.98 -22.94
C GLN A 99 -4.47 17.38 -24.05
N GLY A 100 -3.95 16.46 -24.85
CA GLY A 100 -4.68 15.79 -25.92
C GLY A 100 -5.90 14.97 -25.43
N TYR A 101 -5.84 14.45 -24.18
CA TYR A 101 -6.99 13.81 -23.57
C TYR A 101 -7.99 14.83 -23.00
N ALA A 102 -7.51 15.90 -22.39
CA ALA A 102 -8.36 16.99 -21.87
C ALA A 102 -9.19 17.66 -22.98
N GLU A 103 -8.60 17.87 -24.15
CA GLU A 103 -9.29 18.41 -25.35
C GLU A 103 -10.40 17.47 -25.86
N LYS A 104 -10.32 16.18 -25.59
CA LYS A 104 -11.35 15.16 -25.90
C LYS A 104 -12.38 14.96 -24.79
N GLY A 105 -12.33 15.79 -23.73
CA GLY A 105 -13.28 15.72 -22.62
C GLY A 105 -12.94 14.70 -21.53
N TYR A 106 -11.70 14.20 -21.49
CA TYR A 106 -11.21 13.31 -20.42
C TYR A 106 -10.60 14.11 -19.27
N ILE A 107 -10.70 13.54 -18.09
CA ILE A 107 -9.91 13.94 -16.90
C ILE A 107 -9.04 12.77 -16.49
N PHE A 108 -8.00 13.01 -15.69
CA PHE A 108 -7.15 11.95 -15.16
C PHE A 108 -7.50 11.68 -13.71
N GLU A 109 -7.75 10.42 -13.39
CA GLU A 109 -8.03 9.95 -12.04
C GLU A 109 -7.12 8.81 -11.63
N TYR A 110 -6.90 8.66 -10.32
CA TYR A 110 -6.26 7.47 -9.77
C TYR A 110 -7.27 6.34 -9.70
N VAL A 111 -6.95 5.21 -10.35
CA VAL A 111 -7.82 4.03 -10.43
C VAL A 111 -7.09 2.84 -9.80
N ILE A 112 -7.74 2.12 -8.88
CA ILE A 112 -7.23 0.85 -8.36
C ILE A 112 -7.36 -0.19 -9.46
N ARG A 113 -6.24 -0.74 -9.93
CA ARG A 113 -6.20 -1.83 -10.93
C ARG A 113 -5.96 -3.18 -10.29
N ASP A 114 -5.08 -3.22 -9.31
CA ASP A 114 -4.70 -4.44 -8.62
C ASP A 114 -5.05 -4.26 -7.14
N LEU A 115 -5.76 -5.22 -6.59
CA LEU A 115 -6.11 -5.23 -5.17
C LEU A 115 -6.18 -6.68 -4.68
N TRP A 116 -5.43 -6.98 -3.62
CA TRP A 116 -5.32 -8.33 -3.09
C TRP A 116 -5.22 -8.34 -1.57
N ILE A 117 -5.52 -9.50 -0.97
CA ILE A 117 -5.37 -9.77 0.45
C ILE A 117 -4.35 -10.88 0.64
N ASN A 118 -3.41 -10.66 1.56
CA ASN A 118 -2.36 -11.57 1.96
C ASN A 118 -2.70 -12.21 3.30
N TYR A 119 -2.52 -13.52 3.40
CA TYR A 119 -2.59 -14.29 4.63
C TYR A 119 -1.20 -14.89 4.89
N GLY A 120 -0.31 -14.09 5.48
CA GLY A 120 1.05 -14.50 5.77
C GLY A 120 1.15 -15.32 7.03
N LYS A 121 1.78 -16.48 6.95
CA LYS A 121 2.11 -17.32 8.09
C LYS A 121 3.50 -17.00 8.64
N LYS A 122 3.82 -17.59 9.78
CA LYS A 122 5.17 -17.61 10.34
C LYS A 122 6.18 -18.02 9.28
N TYR A 123 7.28 -17.26 9.18
CA TYR A 123 8.35 -17.37 8.18
C TYR A 123 8.02 -16.86 6.77
N ASP A 124 6.78 -16.53 6.46
CA ASP A 124 6.44 -15.92 5.18
C ASP A 124 7.01 -14.51 5.06
N PHE A 125 7.49 -14.17 3.87
CA PHE A 125 8.14 -12.89 3.59
C PHE A 125 7.94 -12.46 2.14
N ASN A 126 8.09 -11.16 1.90
CA ASN A 126 8.26 -10.62 0.55
C ASN A 126 9.68 -10.02 0.44
N PRO A 127 10.52 -10.47 -0.51
CA PRO A 127 11.84 -9.89 -0.74
C PRO A 127 11.72 -8.43 -1.21
N ILE A 128 12.85 -7.76 -1.39
CA ILE A 128 12.86 -6.41 -1.95
C ILE A 128 12.25 -6.45 -3.35
N HIS A 129 11.20 -5.67 -3.54
CA HIS A 129 10.48 -5.53 -4.81
C HIS A 129 9.86 -4.13 -4.94
N ASN A 130 9.32 -3.84 -6.09
CA ASN A 130 8.51 -2.66 -6.36
C ASN A 130 7.32 -3.04 -7.25
N HIS A 131 6.44 -2.09 -7.53
CA HIS A 131 5.27 -2.30 -8.36
C HIS A 131 5.26 -1.34 -9.56
N THR A 132 4.41 -1.64 -10.52
CA THR A 132 4.00 -0.73 -11.57
C THR A 132 2.81 0.12 -11.11
N GLY A 133 2.57 1.25 -11.78
CA GLY A 133 1.52 2.20 -11.42
C GLY A 133 2.07 3.50 -10.82
N ALA A 134 1.19 4.37 -10.37
CA ALA A 134 1.54 5.64 -9.73
C ALA A 134 1.83 5.45 -8.24
N PHE A 135 0.89 4.80 -7.56
CA PHE A 135 0.94 4.55 -6.12
C PHE A 135 0.66 3.09 -5.79
N SER A 136 1.29 2.64 -4.72
CA SER A 136 0.94 1.41 -4.03
C SER A 136 0.52 1.74 -2.60
N PHE A 137 -0.29 0.88 -2.02
CA PHE A 137 -0.60 0.96 -0.60
C PHE A 137 -0.60 -0.42 0.04
N VAL A 138 -0.40 -0.45 1.35
CA VAL A 138 -0.59 -1.61 2.20
C VAL A 138 -1.36 -1.21 3.45
N LEU A 139 -2.39 -1.99 3.78
CA LEU A 139 -3.20 -1.89 4.98
C LEU A 139 -2.97 -3.13 5.83
N TRP A 140 -2.54 -2.97 7.08
CA TRP A 140 -2.44 -4.08 8.02
C TRP A 140 -3.76 -4.27 8.75
N VAL A 141 -4.41 -5.42 8.52
CA VAL A 141 -5.69 -5.79 9.15
C VAL A 141 -5.46 -6.54 10.45
N LYS A 142 -4.46 -7.41 10.49
CA LYS A 142 -4.09 -8.21 11.66
C LYS A 142 -2.58 -8.40 11.75
N ILE A 143 -2.04 -8.15 12.94
CA ILE A 143 -0.64 -8.37 13.29
C ILE A 143 -0.60 -9.27 14.53
N PRO A 144 -0.35 -10.58 14.39
CA PRO A 144 -0.52 -11.56 15.47
C PRO A 144 0.68 -11.66 16.42
N TYR A 145 1.61 -10.73 16.38
CA TYR A 145 2.85 -10.73 17.17
C TYR A 145 3.16 -9.34 17.73
N LYS A 146 4.12 -9.30 18.66
CA LYS A 146 4.69 -8.04 19.18
C LYS A 146 6.13 -7.90 18.73
N PHE A 147 6.52 -6.74 18.25
CA PHE A 147 7.88 -6.48 17.76
C PHE A 147 8.94 -6.71 18.83
N GLU A 148 8.63 -6.42 20.09
CA GLU A 148 9.53 -6.64 21.22
C GLU A 148 9.82 -8.13 21.42
N ASP A 149 8.88 -9.01 21.14
CA ASP A 149 9.06 -10.45 21.27
C ASP A 149 9.80 -11.02 20.05
N GLU A 150 9.50 -10.52 18.85
CA GLU A 150 10.25 -10.82 17.63
C GLU A 150 11.76 -10.50 17.78
N LYS A 151 12.09 -9.33 18.33
CA LYS A 151 13.47 -8.91 18.60
C LYS A 151 14.21 -9.82 19.59
N LYS A 152 13.50 -10.43 20.55
CA LYS A 152 14.10 -11.35 21.53
C LYS A 152 14.42 -12.72 20.92
N VAL A 153 13.51 -13.25 20.10
CA VAL A 153 13.65 -14.58 19.48
C VAL A 153 14.63 -14.55 18.32
N TYR A 154 14.67 -13.45 17.58
CA TYR A 154 15.57 -13.28 16.43
C TYR A 154 16.34 -11.95 16.54
N PRO A 155 17.38 -11.91 17.36
CA PRO A 155 18.14 -10.69 17.62
C PRO A 155 19.06 -10.34 16.45
N LEU A 156 18.47 -10.06 15.28
CA LEU A 156 19.22 -9.52 14.16
C LEU A 156 19.69 -8.11 14.49
N ALA A 157 20.87 -7.74 14.00
CA ALA A 157 21.54 -6.46 14.29
C ALA A 157 20.65 -5.23 13.99
N ARG A 158 19.64 -5.37 13.15
CA ARG A 158 18.71 -4.29 12.77
C ARG A 158 17.30 -4.44 13.33
N GLY A 159 16.98 -5.52 14.05
CA GLY A 159 15.64 -5.73 14.63
C GLY A 159 14.49 -5.74 13.64
N GLN A 160 14.69 -6.34 12.46
CA GLN A 160 13.75 -6.25 11.33
C GLN A 160 12.67 -7.34 11.31
N ALA A 161 12.72 -8.32 12.22
CA ALA A 161 11.73 -9.40 12.25
C ALA A 161 10.29 -8.83 12.39
N GLY A 162 9.39 -9.29 11.53
CA GLY A 162 8.00 -8.88 11.50
C GLY A 162 7.72 -7.48 10.92
N THR A 163 8.75 -6.73 10.51
CA THR A 163 8.61 -5.34 10.06
C THR A 163 8.36 -5.22 8.55
N PHE A 164 7.97 -4.02 8.16
CA PHE A 164 7.97 -3.53 6.78
C PHE A 164 9.13 -2.55 6.61
N GLU A 165 9.84 -2.57 5.50
CA GLU A 165 10.99 -1.71 5.27
C GLU A 165 10.97 -1.11 3.87
N PHE A 166 11.24 0.19 3.78
CA PHE A 166 11.51 0.86 2.51
C PHE A 166 13.01 0.91 2.21
N ILE A 167 13.34 0.73 0.93
CA ILE A 167 14.67 0.89 0.37
C ILE A 167 14.63 2.11 -0.56
N HIS A 168 15.40 3.12 -0.24
CA HIS A 168 15.37 4.40 -0.94
C HIS A 168 16.79 4.95 -1.18
N PRO A 169 16.98 5.87 -2.16
CA PRO A 169 18.25 6.56 -2.32
C PRO A 169 18.62 7.35 -1.06
N ASN A 170 19.88 7.28 -0.65
CA ASN A 170 20.41 8.07 0.46
C ASN A 170 21.30 9.18 -0.07
N ALA A 171 20.81 10.41 -0.08
CA ALA A 171 21.56 11.56 -0.59
C ALA A 171 22.78 11.94 0.25
N ASN A 172 22.84 11.53 1.52
CA ASN A 172 23.98 11.80 2.40
C ASN A 172 25.15 10.83 2.16
N ASN A 173 24.91 9.75 1.44
CA ASN A 173 25.92 8.76 1.04
C ASN A 173 25.98 8.72 -0.48
N ALA A 174 26.97 9.31 -1.09
CA ALA A 174 27.16 9.33 -2.54
C ALA A 174 26.94 7.95 -3.18
N GLY A 175 25.71 7.68 -3.66
CA GLY A 175 25.30 6.42 -4.25
C GLY A 175 24.90 5.30 -3.27
N GLY A 176 24.79 5.58 -1.95
CA GLY A 176 24.31 4.61 -0.97
C GLY A 176 22.80 4.46 -0.95
N LEU A 177 22.33 3.28 -0.52
CA LEU A 177 20.92 3.03 -0.25
C LEU A 177 20.60 3.34 1.22
N GLY A 178 19.54 4.09 1.44
CA GLY A 178 18.88 4.25 2.74
C GLY A 178 17.89 3.11 2.97
N GLN A 179 17.71 2.77 4.22
CA GLN A 179 16.72 1.79 4.67
C GLN A 179 15.90 2.41 5.79
N SER A 180 14.59 2.33 5.69
CA SER A 180 13.68 2.86 6.71
C SER A 180 12.72 1.76 7.14
N VAL A 181 12.96 1.23 8.34
CA VAL A 181 12.09 0.25 8.98
C VAL A 181 10.84 0.95 9.51
N ILE A 182 9.69 0.40 9.21
CA ILE A 182 8.39 0.90 9.63
C ILE A 182 7.76 -0.09 10.59
N ASP A 183 7.49 0.34 11.80
CA ASP A 183 6.66 -0.41 12.73
C ASP A 183 5.24 -0.44 12.21
N THR A 184 4.78 -1.63 11.87
CA THR A 184 3.41 -1.83 11.37
C THR A 184 2.43 -1.87 12.53
N VAL A 185 1.27 -1.24 12.38
CA VAL A 185 0.21 -1.21 13.38
C VAL A 185 -1.09 -1.66 12.74
N GLU A 186 -1.89 -2.44 13.45
CA GLU A 186 -3.20 -2.85 12.95
C GLU A 186 -4.07 -1.64 12.62
N TRP A 187 -4.73 -1.72 11.47
CA TRP A 187 -5.58 -0.68 10.89
C TRP A 187 -4.85 0.57 10.40
N ASP A 188 -3.53 0.50 10.28
CA ASP A 188 -2.77 1.52 9.57
C ASP A 188 -2.64 1.16 8.09
N LEU A 189 -2.82 2.18 7.25
CA LEU A 189 -2.58 2.14 5.82
C LEU A 189 -1.37 3.02 5.50
N ILE A 190 -0.44 2.51 4.71
CA ILE A 190 0.67 3.26 4.15
C ILE A 190 0.50 3.35 2.65
N LEU A 191 0.54 4.59 2.11
CA LEU A 191 0.52 4.87 0.68
C LEU A 191 1.87 5.46 0.26
N PHE A 192 2.43 4.93 -0.82
CA PHE A 192 3.75 5.29 -1.33
C PHE A 192 3.81 5.15 -2.86
N PRO A 193 4.80 5.79 -3.53
CA PRO A 193 5.01 5.59 -4.96
C PRO A 193 5.28 4.13 -5.31
N SER A 194 4.62 3.59 -6.32
CA SER A 194 4.74 2.18 -6.70
C SER A 194 6.17 1.75 -7.00
N SER A 195 7.00 2.66 -7.53
CA SER A 195 8.41 2.40 -7.85
C SER A 195 9.34 2.33 -6.63
N LEU A 196 8.85 2.71 -5.42
CA LEU A 196 9.66 2.68 -4.20
C LEU A 196 9.88 1.23 -3.75
N GLY A 197 11.17 0.83 -3.68
CA GLY A 197 11.57 -0.48 -3.23
C GLY A 197 11.15 -0.74 -1.79
N HIS A 198 10.59 -1.91 -1.51
CA HIS A 198 10.16 -2.29 -0.17
C HIS A 198 10.23 -3.80 0.04
N THR A 199 10.20 -4.21 1.30
CA THR A 199 10.26 -5.61 1.73
C THR A 199 9.41 -5.84 2.96
N VAL A 200 8.93 -7.06 3.14
CA VAL A 200 8.18 -7.50 4.33
C VAL A 200 8.92 -8.65 4.97
N TYR A 201 9.44 -8.43 6.18
CA TYR A 201 10.19 -9.44 6.90
C TYR A 201 9.29 -10.51 7.52
N PRO A 202 9.79 -11.74 7.65
CA PRO A 202 9.08 -12.81 8.35
C PRO A 202 8.96 -12.50 9.84
N TYR A 203 7.93 -13.04 10.47
CA TYR A 203 7.78 -13.07 11.93
C TYR A 203 7.94 -14.50 12.46
N TYR A 204 8.20 -14.67 13.75
CA TYR A 204 8.66 -15.93 14.34
C TYR A 204 7.91 -16.35 15.61
N THR A 205 7.17 -15.45 16.27
CA THR A 205 6.63 -15.68 17.62
C THR A 205 5.16 -16.05 17.67
N SER A 206 4.49 -16.11 16.53
CA SER A 206 3.07 -16.48 16.47
C SER A 206 2.83 -17.52 15.37
N ASP A 207 1.87 -18.42 15.59
CA ASP A 207 1.37 -19.37 14.59
C ASP A 207 0.07 -18.86 13.91
N GLU A 208 -0.44 -17.69 14.32
CA GLU A 208 -1.59 -17.06 13.69
C GLU A 208 -1.16 -16.26 12.44
N GLU A 209 -2.10 -16.09 11.48
CA GLU A 209 -1.84 -15.38 10.23
C GLU A 209 -1.77 -13.87 10.43
N ARG A 210 -0.76 -13.22 9.84
CA ARG A 210 -0.72 -11.79 9.57
C ARG A 210 -1.57 -11.52 8.34
N ILE A 211 -2.54 -10.61 8.43
CA ILE A 211 -3.43 -10.26 7.33
C ILE A 211 -3.16 -8.83 6.88
N SER A 212 -2.89 -8.66 5.59
CA SER A 212 -2.76 -7.35 4.97
C SER A 212 -3.51 -7.26 3.64
N ILE A 213 -4.01 -6.08 3.32
CA ILE A 213 -4.61 -5.77 2.01
C ILE A 213 -3.65 -4.81 1.31
N ALA A 214 -3.29 -5.09 0.07
CA ALA A 214 -2.42 -4.25 -0.72
C ALA A 214 -2.98 -4.04 -2.12
N GLY A 215 -2.59 -2.92 -2.75
CA GLY A 215 -3.08 -2.61 -4.08
C GLY A 215 -2.24 -1.55 -4.78
N ASN A 216 -2.43 -1.46 -6.11
CA ASN A 216 -1.77 -0.52 -6.98
C ASN A 216 -2.79 0.41 -7.65
N LEU A 217 -2.47 1.70 -7.69
CA LEU A 217 -3.26 2.71 -8.37
C LEU A 217 -2.49 3.23 -9.59
N TYR A 218 -3.24 3.42 -10.66
CA TYR A 218 -2.76 4.00 -11.91
C TYR A 218 -3.44 5.33 -12.15
N LEU A 219 -2.73 6.26 -12.75
CA LEU A 219 -3.33 7.50 -13.23
C LEU A 219 -3.88 7.25 -14.63
N GLU A 220 -5.19 7.35 -14.80
CA GLU A 220 -5.88 6.98 -16.04
C GLU A 220 -6.80 8.07 -16.56
N PRO A 221 -6.94 8.19 -17.88
CA PRO A 221 -7.95 9.06 -18.47
C PRO A 221 -9.34 8.43 -18.27
N VAL A 222 -10.26 9.19 -17.69
CA VAL A 222 -11.68 8.84 -17.52
C VAL A 222 -12.54 9.89 -18.20
N GLU A 223 -13.65 9.48 -18.82
CA GLU A 223 -14.58 10.42 -19.41
C GLU A 223 -15.16 11.35 -18.33
N LYS A 224 -15.20 12.64 -18.63
CA LYS A 224 -15.80 13.61 -17.74
C LYS A 224 -17.32 13.38 -17.74
N GLU A 225 -17.87 12.96 -16.60
CA GLU A 225 -19.32 12.86 -16.46
C GLU A 225 -19.95 14.24 -16.73
N ASN A 226 -20.76 14.32 -17.76
CA ASN A 226 -21.61 15.49 -18.03
C ASN A 226 -22.71 15.52 -16.95
N LYS A 227 -22.51 16.34 -15.92
CA LYS A 227 -23.54 16.64 -14.92
C LYS A 227 -24.54 17.64 -15.46
#